data_ef9634c4afa29ed4c5aca3507ca57ee1
#
_entry.id   ef9634c4afa29ed4c5aca3507ca57ee1
#
_cell.length_a   1.000
_cell.length_b   1.000
_cell.length_c   1.000
_cell.angle_alpha   90.00
_cell.angle_beta   90.00
_cell.angle_gamma   90.00
#
_symmetry.space_group_name_H-M   'P 1'
#
loop_
_entity.id
_entity.type
_entity.pdbx_description
1 polymer ?
#
loop_
_entity_poly.entity_id
_entity_poly.type
_entity_poly.pdbx_seq_one_letter_code
_entity_poly.pdbx_strand_id
1 'polypeptide(L)'
;MLLSHQKKFLFVHIAKTGGTSIRAALQRHRWQDPYYLPMWVASKLSRLARHEVAIKIPRHAKAITAKEMLPHPFFESLFKFAFVRNPWDLQVSSYHHIGRERPDLLLPDETFEAFLRRKLDPDRPWQYHIDTSITQQSDYLVDLHGHLIVDFIGHYETLQQDFDHCCQQIGLPRVELPHRRKANDRLAYRDYYTPETQALVGEAFARDIDILGYTF
;
A
#
# COMPACT_ATOMS: atom_id res chain seq x y z
N MET A 1 -5.71 -5.69 0.00
CA MET A 1 -4.99 -6.71 -0.76
C MET A 1 -5.73 -7.13 -2.04
N LEU A 2 -5.06 -7.85 -2.93
CA LEU A 2 -5.67 -8.50 -4.09
C LEU A 2 -5.12 -9.92 -4.16
N LEU A 3 -6.02 -10.91 -4.10
CA LEU A 3 -5.71 -12.33 -4.12
C LEU A 3 -6.24 -12.94 -5.42
N SER A 4 -5.47 -13.80 -6.06
CA SER A 4 -5.92 -14.69 -7.13
C SER A 4 -5.57 -16.13 -6.78
N HIS A 5 -6.59 -16.99 -6.71
CA HIS A 5 -6.42 -18.42 -6.46
C HIS A 5 -5.89 -19.12 -7.72
N GLN A 6 -6.38 -18.72 -8.89
CA GLN A 6 -5.99 -19.32 -10.16
C GLN A 6 -4.52 -19.01 -10.52
N LYS A 7 -4.11 -17.76 -10.35
CA LYS A 7 -2.75 -17.31 -10.66
C LYS A 7 -1.80 -17.40 -9.45
N LYS A 8 -2.28 -17.89 -8.33
CA LYS A 8 -1.53 -18.11 -7.09
C LYS A 8 -0.68 -16.90 -6.69
N PHE A 9 -1.29 -15.73 -6.58
CA PHE A 9 -0.59 -14.55 -6.08
C PHE A 9 -1.39 -13.79 -5.03
N LEU A 10 -0.66 -13.10 -4.16
CA LEU A 10 -1.17 -12.14 -3.19
C LEU A 10 -0.45 -10.80 -3.36
N PHE A 11 -1.16 -9.79 -3.80
CA PHE A 11 -0.66 -8.42 -3.79
C PHE A 11 -1.02 -7.72 -2.48
N VAL A 12 -0.02 -7.41 -1.65
CA VAL A 12 -0.13 -6.62 -0.42
C VAL A 12 -0.13 -5.15 -0.80
N HIS A 13 -1.26 -4.48 -0.60
CA HIS A 13 -1.45 -3.11 -1.08
C HIS A 13 -1.12 -2.10 0.01
N ILE A 14 0.08 -1.57 0.02
CA ILE A 14 0.48 -0.41 0.82
C ILE A 14 -0.06 0.86 0.17
N ALA A 15 -0.51 1.82 0.98
CA ALA A 15 -1.06 3.06 0.47
C ALA A 15 0.02 3.94 -0.19
N LYS A 16 -0.33 4.66 -1.25
CA LYS A 16 0.53 5.66 -1.93
C LYS A 16 1.77 5.11 -2.66
N THR A 17 1.86 3.81 -2.87
CA THR A 17 2.95 3.11 -3.56
C THR A 17 2.58 2.64 -4.98
N GLY A 18 1.69 3.35 -5.69
CA GLY A 18 1.27 2.96 -7.05
C GLY A 18 0.21 1.86 -7.12
N GLY A 19 -0.25 1.34 -5.99
CA GLY A 19 -1.14 0.19 -5.90
C GLY A 19 -2.49 0.34 -6.62
N THR A 20 -2.94 1.56 -6.93
CA THR A 20 -4.15 1.79 -7.74
C THR A 20 -3.94 1.36 -9.19
N SER A 21 -2.79 1.67 -9.79
CA SER A 21 -2.41 1.27 -11.15
C SER A 21 -2.21 -0.24 -11.24
N ILE A 22 -1.48 -0.83 -10.28
CA ILE A 22 -1.26 -2.28 -10.17
C ILE A 22 -2.60 -3.02 -10.05
N ARG A 23 -3.49 -2.56 -9.16
CA ARG A 23 -4.82 -3.17 -9.02
C ARG A 23 -5.63 -3.09 -10.30
N ALA A 24 -5.58 -1.97 -11.02
CA ALA A 24 -6.30 -1.82 -12.29
C ALA A 24 -5.77 -2.82 -13.34
N ALA A 25 -4.47 -3.00 -13.41
CA ALA A 25 -3.83 -3.97 -14.31
C ALA A 25 -4.21 -5.42 -13.97
N LEU A 26 -4.22 -5.77 -12.68
CA LEU A 26 -4.50 -7.13 -12.21
C LEU A 26 -6.00 -7.46 -12.05
N GLN A 27 -6.88 -6.46 -12.10
CA GLN A 27 -8.30 -6.63 -11.76
C GLN A 27 -9.02 -7.62 -12.67
N ARG A 28 -8.69 -7.65 -13.98
CA ARG A 28 -9.26 -8.59 -14.93
C ARG A 28 -9.01 -10.05 -14.53
N HIS A 29 -7.81 -10.36 -14.03
CA HIS A 29 -7.43 -11.71 -13.60
C HIS A 29 -8.14 -12.13 -12.33
N ARG A 30 -8.48 -11.16 -11.46
CA ARG A 30 -9.32 -11.42 -10.30
C ARG A 30 -10.76 -11.78 -10.69
N TRP A 31 -11.33 -11.11 -11.69
CA TRP A 31 -12.70 -11.43 -12.14
C TRP A 31 -12.79 -12.78 -12.84
N GLN A 32 -11.71 -13.21 -13.47
CA GLN A 32 -11.61 -14.54 -14.09
C GLN A 32 -11.33 -15.66 -13.08
N ASP A 33 -11.03 -15.31 -11.83
CA ASP A 33 -10.80 -16.29 -10.77
C ASP A 33 -12.12 -17.02 -10.42
N PRO A 34 -12.18 -18.36 -10.47
CA PRO A 34 -13.41 -19.13 -10.24
C PRO A 34 -13.99 -18.91 -8.84
N TYR A 35 -13.18 -18.53 -7.88
CA TYR A 35 -13.61 -18.23 -6.51
C TYR A 35 -14.14 -16.80 -6.34
N TYR A 36 -13.97 -15.93 -7.34
CA TYR A 36 -14.36 -14.52 -7.19
C TYR A 36 -15.87 -14.36 -6.99
N LEU A 37 -16.69 -14.99 -7.83
CA LEU A 37 -18.14 -14.87 -7.75
C LEU A 37 -18.71 -15.48 -6.48
N PRO A 38 -18.36 -16.73 -6.09
CA PRO A 38 -18.79 -17.31 -4.81
C PRO A 38 -18.42 -16.44 -3.61
N MET A 39 -17.19 -15.92 -3.56
CA MET A 39 -16.71 -15.04 -2.48
C MET A 39 -17.46 -13.72 -2.45
N TRP A 40 -17.76 -13.15 -3.62
CA TRP A 40 -18.55 -11.92 -3.73
C TRP A 40 -19.99 -12.14 -3.24
N VAL A 41 -20.65 -13.21 -3.68
CA VAL A 41 -22.00 -13.57 -3.22
C VAL A 41 -22.02 -13.80 -1.72
N ALA A 42 -21.10 -14.61 -1.19
CA ALA A 42 -21.00 -14.87 0.25
C ALA A 42 -20.79 -13.57 1.05
N SER A 43 -19.98 -12.63 0.55
CA SER A 43 -19.78 -11.33 1.21
C SER A 43 -21.03 -10.43 1.19
N LYS A 44 -21.91 -10.58 0.18
CA LYS A 44 -23.20 -9.88 0.13
C LYS A 44 -24.22 -10.51 1.07
N LEU A 45 -24.27 -11.83 1.11
CA LEU A 45 -25.12 -12.57 2.04
C LEU A 45 -24.76 -12.28 3.49
N SER A 46 -23.47 -12.16 3.82
CA SER A 46 -23.01 -11.76 5.16
C SER A 46 -23.57 -10.41 5.60
N ARG A 47 -23.63 -9.45 4.67
CA ARG A 47 -24.23 -8.13 4.95
C ARG A 47 -25.73 -8.19 5.17
N LEU A 48 -26.44 -8.99 4.34
CA LEU A 48 -27.89 -9.12 4.41
C LEU A 48 -28.32 -9.88 5.67
N ALA A 49 -27.66 -11.00 5.95
CA ALA A 49 -27.96 -11.86 7.10
C ALA A 49 -27.41 -11.33 8.43
N ARG A 50 -26.61 -10.26 8.41
CA ARG A 50 -25.85 -9.77 9.57
C ARG A 50 -25.04 -10.88 10.26
N HIS A 51 -24.56 -11.82 9.46
CA HIS A 51 -23.80 -12.99 9.92
C HIS A 51 -22.54 -13.17 9.09
N GLU A 52 -21.44 -13.58 9.71
CA GLU A 52 -20.12 -13.75 9.07
C GLU A 52 -20.08 -15.03 8.21
N VAL A 53 -20.65 -14.97 7.00
CA VAL A 53 -20.57 -16.09 6.02
C VAL A 53 -19.26 -16.04 5.23
N ALA A 54 -18.74 -14.84 4.95
CA ALA A 54 -17.44 -14.65 4.31
C ALA A 54 -16.81 -13.32 4.74
N ILE A 55 -15.57 -13.37 5.17
CA ILE A 55 -14.77 -12.19 5.51
C ILE A 55 -13.89 -11.85 4.31
N LYS A 56 -13.96 -10.59 3.87
CA LYS A 56 -13.11 -10.08 2.82
C LYS A 56 -11.87 -9.41 3.43
N ILE A 57 -10.68 -9.85 3.03
CA ILE A 57 -9.43 -9.21 3.44
C ILE A 57 -9.45 -7.73 3.02
N PRO A 58 -9.27 -6.78 3.94
CA PRO A 58 -9.26 -5.36 3.64
C PRO A 58 -8.21 -4.97 2.59
N ARG A 59 -8.45 -3.84 1.89
CA ARG A 59 -7.51 -3.36 0.85
C ARG A 59 -6.09 -3.16 1.39
N HIS A 60 -5.98 -2.49 2.52
CA HIS A 60 -4.72 -2.11 3.16
C HIS A 60 -4.43 -2.97 4.41
N ALA A 61 -4.78 -4.26 4.36
CA ALA A 61 -4.39 -5.18 5.41
C ALA A 61 -2.89 -5.50 5.31
N LYS A 62 -2.26 -5.83 6.44
CA LYS A 62 -0.87 -6.31 6.51
C LYS A 62 -0.79 -7.77 6.03
N ALA A 63 0.35 -8.21 5.53
CA ALA A 63 0.56 -9.58 5.01
C ALA A 63 0.20 -10.65 6.06
N ILE A 64 0.51 -10.38 7.33
CA ILE A 64 0.14 -11.26 8.46
C ILE A 64 -1.36 -11.55 8.50
N THR A 65 -2.23 -10.57 8.17
CA THR A 65 -3.68 -10.78 8.11
C THR A 65 -4.06 -11.88 7.11
N ALA A 66 -3.41 -11.91 5.95
CA ALA A 66 -3.65 -12.97 4.98
C ALA A 66 -3.09 -14.31 5.43
N LYS A 67 -1.92 -14.32 6.10
CA LYS A 67 -1.31 -15.53 6.66
C LYS A 67 -2.24 -16.20 7.67
N GLU A 68 -2.87 -15.41 8.55
CA GLU A 68 -3.79 -15.91 9.58
C GLU A 68 -5.18 -16.30 9.04
N MET A 69 -5.63 -15.65 7.95
CA MET A 69 -6.98 -15.89 7.40
C MET A 69 -7.03 -16.99 6.34
N LEU A 70 -5.91 -17.32 5.69
CA LEU A 70 -5.85 -18.32 4.63
C LEU A 70 -5.33 -19.66 5.18
N PRO A 71 -5.74 -20.80 4.61
CA PRO A 71 -5.10 -22.07 4.93
C PRO A 71 -3.58 -21.98 4.70
N HIS A 72 -2.78 -22.39 5.69
CA HIS A 72 -1.33 -22.26 5.66
C HIS A 72 -0.68 -22.82 4.37
N PRO A 73 -1.01 -24.04 3.88
CA PRO A 73 -0.42 -24.56 2.65
C PRO A 73 -0.79 -23.71 1.42
N PHE A 74 -1.96 -23.09 1.44
CA PHE A 74 -2.37 -22.19 0.35
C PHE A 74 -1.59 -20.88 0.40
N PHE A 75 -1.47 -20.25 1.58
CA PHE A 75 -0.68 -19.03 1.77
C PHE A 75 0.77 -19.23 1.30
N GLU A 76 1.41 -20.35 1.68
CA GLU A 76 2.78 -20.66 1.27
C GLU A 76 2.91 -20.90 -0.24
N SER A 77 1.85 -21.39 -0.91
CA SER A 77 1.85 -21.61 -2.36
C SER A 77 1.70 -20.33 -3.19
N LEU A 78 1.42 -19.19 -2.56
CA LEU A 78 1.22 -17.92 -3.25
C LEU A 78 2.55 -17.21 -3.50
N PHE A 79 2.71 -16.60 -4.66
CA PHE A 79 3.70 -15.55 -4.86
C PHE A 79 3.19 -14.24 -4.21
N LYS A 80 3.80 -13.85 -3.11
CA LYS A 80 3.41 -12.70 -2.29
C LYS A 80 4.30 -11.51 -2.62
N PHE A 81 3.71 -10.41 -3.02
CA PHE A 81 4.47 -9.21 -3.37
C PHE A 81 3.79 -7.92 -2.91
N ALA A 82 4.61 -6.90 -2.71
CA ALA A 82 4.21 -5.55 -2.35
C ALA A 82 5.03 -4.53 -3.13
N PHE A 83 4.57 -3.28 -3.10
CA PHE A 83 5.35 -2.15 -3.57
C PHE A 83 5.51 -1.13 -2.46
N VAL A 84 6.72 -0.62 -2.33
CA VAL A 84 7.10 0.41 -1.37
C VAL A 84 7.52 1.68 -2.09
N ARG A 85 7.67 2.76 -1.36
CA ARG A 85 8.05 4.06 -1.89
C ARG A 85 8.98 4.75 -0.92
N ASN A 86 9.90 5.56 -1.43
CA ASN A 86 10.75 6.41 -0.61
C ASN A 86 9.91 7.14 0.45
N PRO A 87 10.23 7.01 1.76
CA PRO A 87 9.42 7.57 2.85
C PRO A 87 9.18 9.07 2.73
N TRP A 88 10.18 9.84 2.29
CA TRP A 88 10.02 11.28 2.08
C TRP A 88 9.06 11.58 0.92
N ASP A 89 9.19 10.88 -0.18
CA ASP A 89 8.29 11.01 -1.34
C ASP A 89 6.86 10.53 -1.01
N LEU A 90 6.73 9.54 -0.12
CA LEU A 90 5.46 9.07 0.41
C LEU A 90 4.71 10.18 1.14
N GLN A 91 5.40 10.95 2.02
CA GLN A 91 4.76 12.03 2.78
C GLN A 91 4.30 13.17 1.87
N VAL A 92 5.08 13.56 0.89
CA VAL A 92 4.67 14.55 -0.12
C VAL A 92 3.45 14.03 -0.91
N SER A 93 3.45 12.75 -1.30
CA SER A 93 2.29 12.12 -1.95
C SER A 93 1.04 12.11 -1.07
N SER A 94 1.22 11.93 0.24
CA SER A 94 0.12 11.98 1.21
C SER A 94 -0.45 13.40 1.34
N TYR A 95 0.39 14.42 1.45
CA TYR A 95 -0.03 15.83 1.51
C TYR A 95 -0.92 16.21 0.32
N HIS A 96 -0.45 15.97 -0.90
CA HIS A 96 -1.23 16.25 -2.10
C HIS A 96 -2.50 15.39 -2.21
N HIS A 97 -2.49 14.18 -1.69
CA HIS A 97 -3.66 13.33 -1.68
C HIS A 97 -4.72 13.86 -0.72
N ILE A 98 -4.33 14.22 0.48
CA ILE A 98 -5.23 14.78 1.49
C ILE A 98 -5.81 16.10 0.98
N GLY A 99 -4.99 17.00 0.44
CA GLY A 99 -5.46 18.26 -0.11
C GLY A 99 -6.50 18.10 -1.23
N ARG A 100 -6.40 17.02 -2.03
CA ARG A 100 -7.36 16.75 -3.11
C ARG A 100 -8.61 15.99 -2.66
N GLU A 101 -8.48 14.98 -1.81
CA GLU A 101 -9.56 14.05 -1.49
C GLU A 101 -10.25 14.38 -0.16
N ARG A 102 -9.53 15.02 0.76
CA ARG A 102 -9.96 15.36 2.10
C ARG A 102 -9.40 16.72 2.55
N PRO A 103 -9.72 17.80 1.81
CA PRO A 103 -9.23 19.15 2.15
C PRO A 103 -9.68 19.60 3.56
N ASP A 104 -10.74 19.02 4.09
CA ASP A 104 -11.23 19.23 5.45
C ASP A 104 -10.22 18.81 6.54
N LEU A 105 -9.20 18.01 6.19
CA LEU A 105 -8.13 17.60 7.11
C LEU A 105 -6.92 18.56 7.11
N LEU A 106 -6.86 19.49 6.18
CA LEU A 106 -5.82 20.51 6.16
C LEU A 106 -6.34 21.79 6.87
N LEU A 107 -5.43 22.49 7.52
CA LEU A 107 -5.70 23.84 8.02
C LEU A 107 -5.69 24.82 6.83
N PRO A 108 -6.41 25.96 6.90
CA PRO A 108 -6.34 26.99 5.89
C PRO A 108 -4.89 27.39 5.63
N ASP A 109 -4.48 27.43 4.35
CA ASP A 109 -3.14 27.79 3.90
C ASP A 109 -2.00 26.98 4.54
N GLU A 110 -2.30 25.75 4.98
CA GLU A 110 -1.32 24.88 5.62
C GLU A 110 -0.16 24.51 4.67
N THR A 111 1.05 24.88 5.03
CA THR A 111 2.27 24.48 4.31
C THR A 111 2.55 22.99 4.50
N PHE A 112 3.35 22.40 3.59
CA PHE A 112 3.80 21.01 3.72
C PHE A 112 4.53 20.77 5.05
N GLU A 113 5.39 21.73 5.48
CA GLU A 113 6.11 21.63 6.74
C GLU A 113 5.15 21.57 7.95
N ALA A 114 4.17 22.50 8.02
CA ALA A 114 3.20 22.54 9.11
C ALA A 114 2.35 21.25 9.15
N PHE A 115 1.90 20.79 7.98
CA PHE A 115 1.21 19.52 7.83
C PHE A 115 2.04 18.33 8.35
N LEU A 116 3.31 18.25 7.96
CA LEU A 116 4.20 17.17 8.33
C LEU A 116 4.45 17.12 9.84
N ARG A 117 4.76 18.26 10.46
CA ARG A 117 4.96 18.39 11.91
C ARG A 117 3.70 17.96 12.68
N ARG A 118 2.54 18.46 12.29
CA ARG A 118 1.26 18.10 12.90
C ARG A 118 0.89 16.62 12.71
N LYS A 119 1.17 16.07 11.56
CA LYS A 119 0.87 14.66 11.23
C LYS A 119 1.76 13.68 11.98
N LEU A 120 3.04 14.02 12.17
CA LEU A 120 4.02 13.16 12.85
C LEU A 120 4.11 13.42 14.34
N ASP A 121 3.37 14.42 14.86
CA ASP A 121 3.29 14.69 16.29
C ASP A 121 2.71 13.45 17.01
N PRO A 122 3.29 13.01 18.14
CA PRO A 122 2.70 11.95 18.99
C PRO A 122 1.28 12.28 19.42
N ASP A 123 0.98 13.55 19.70
CA ASP A 123 -0.35 14.05 20.13
C ASP A 123 -1.21 14.52 18.93
N ARG A 124 -0.92 14.03 17.75
CA ARG A 124 -1.63 14.40 16.50
C ARG A 124 -3.13 14.27 16.60
N PRO A 125 -3.90 15.08 15.83
CA PRO A 125 -5.35 14.97 15.77
C PRO A 125 -5.84 13.56 15.42
N TRP A 126 -6.93 13.15 16.03
CA TRP A 126 -7.50 11.79 15.93
C TRP A 126 -7.65 11.28 14.50
N GLN A 127 -8.06 12.14 13.57
CA GLN A 127 -8.23 11.76 12.16
C GLN A 127 -6.96 11.24 11.48
N TYR A 128 -5.77 11.59 11.98
CA TYR A 128 -4.50 11.08 11.46
C TYR A 128 -4.15 9.69 11.99
N HIS A 129 -4.80 9.20 13.05
CA HIS A 129 -4.57 7.85 13.54
C HIS A 129 -5.02 6.77 12.54
N ILE A 130 -5.92 7.10 11.62
CA ILE A 130 -6.37 6.20 10.54
C ILE A 130 -5.63 6.43 9.20
N ASP A 131 -4.70 7.37 9.14
CA ASP A 131 -3.88 7.59 7.95
C ASP A 131 -2.83 6.49 7.81
N THR A 132 -3.03 5.63 6.82
CA THR A 132 -2.14 4.50 6.56
C THR A 132 -0.74 4.89 6.12
N SER A 133 -0.50 6.17 5.76
CA SER A 133 0.83 6.67 5.38
C SER A 133 1.70 7.09 6.59
N ILE A 134 1.19 6.97 7.82
CA ILE A 134 1.95 7.10 9.06
C ILE A 134 2.57 5.74 9.46
N THR A 135 1.94 4.63 9.05
CA THR A 135 2.40 3.29 9.37
C THR A 135 3.68 2.98 8.59
N GLN A 136 4.67 2.39 9.25
CA GLN A 136 5.85 1.84 8.57
C GLN A 136 5.43 0.90 7.45
N GLN A 137 6.00 1.04 6.27
CA GLN A 137 5.70 0.18 5.13
C GLN A 137 6.15 -1.26 5.40
N SER A 138 7.28 -1.41 6.11
CA SER A 138 7.79 -2.70 6.57
C SER A 138 6.81 -3.48 7.44
N ASP A 139 5.95 -2.81 8.22
CA ASP A 139 4.90 -3.46 9.02
C ASP A 139 3.88 -4.23 8.18
N TYR A 140 3.75 -3.89 6.90
CA TYR A 140 2.85 -4.60 5.99
C TYR A 140 3.44 -5.91 5.48
N LEU A 141 4.74 -6.12 5.63
CA LEU A 141 5.54 -7.13 4.96
C LEU A 141 6.00 -8.26 5.88
N VAL A 142 5.89 -8.05 7.20
CA VAL A 142 6.46 -8.94 8.22
C VAL A 142 5.40 -9.71 9.00
N ASP A 143 5.83 -10.78 9.66
CA ASP A 143 5.05 -11.51 10.67
C ASP A 143 5.20 -10.88 12.07
N LEU A 144 4.64 -11.54 13.09
CA LEU A 144 4.69 -11.08 14.49
C LEU A 144 6.10 -11.09 15.09
N HIS A 145 7.05 -11.78 14.45
CA HIS A 145 8.45 -11.86 14.89
C HIS A 145 9.35 -10.91 14.07
N GLY A 146 8.78 -10.14 13.14
CA GLY A 146 9.52 -9.22 12.28
C GLY A 146 10.17 -9.88 11.07
N HIS A 147 9.90 -11.15 10.78
CA HIS A 147 10.41 -11.83 9.59
C HIS A 147 9.59 -11.46 8.36
N LEU A 148 10.26 -11.20 7.25
CA LEU A 148 9.60 -10.96 5.97
C LEU A 148 8.80 -12.19 5.53
N ILE A 149 7.53 -11.97 5.18
CA ILE A 149 6.60 -13.01 4.71
C ILE A 149 6.05 -12.72 3.31
N VAL A 150 6.75 -11.88 2.57
CA VAL A 150 6.52 -11.60 1.15
C VAL A 150 7.73 -12.05 0.34
N ASP A 151 7.50 -12.49 -0.90
CA ASP A 151 8.54 -13.05 -1.76
C ASP A 151 9.23 -11.97 -2.61
N PHE A 152 8.56 -10.83 -2.83
CA PHE A 152 9.13 -9.72 -3.61
C PHE A 152 8.64 -8.35 -3.11
N ILE A 153 9.56 -7.41 -3.04
CA ILE A 153 9.32 -6.00 -2.71
C ILE A 153 9.76 -5.16 -3.90
N GLY A 154 8.79 -4.65 -4.66
CA GLY A 154 9.05 -3.69 -5.73
C GLY A 154 9.04 -2.25 -5.23
N HIS A 155 9.68 -1.35 -5.97
CA HIS A 155 9.82 0.06 -5.64
C HIS A 155 8.93 0.92 -6.55
N TYR A 156 8.33 1.96 -5.97
CA TYR A 156 7.54 2.92 -6.73
C TYR A 156 8.37 3.64 -7.79
N GLU A 157 9.62 3.86 -7.50
CA GLU A 157 10.61 4.53 -8.34
C GLU A 157 10.90 3.75 -9.64
N THR A 158 10.80 2.43 -9.59
CA THR A 158 10.96 1.49 -10.72
C THR A 158 9.67 0.72 -11.03
N LEU A 159 8.51 1.34 -10.75
CA LEU A 159 7.20 0.69 -10.67
C LEU A 159 6.88 -0.22 -11.87
N GLN A 160 7.12 0.23 -13.10
CA GLN A 160 6.82 -0.56 -14.30
C GLN A 160 7.76 -1.76 -14.41
N GLN A 161 9.05 -1.56 -14.20
CA GLN A 161 10.05 -2.62 -14.29
C GLN A 161 9.79 -3.72 -13.25
N ASP A 162 9.54 -3.34 -12.01
CA ASP A 162 9.28 -4.28 -10.92
C ASP A 162 7.92 -4.97 -11.10
N PHE A 163 6.94 -4.28 -11.69
CA PHE A 163 5.66 -4.89 -12.02
C PHE A 163 5.79 -5.90 -13.17
N ASP A 164 6.62 -5.62 -14.19
CA ASP A 164 6.91 -6.56 -15.27
C ASP A 164 7.55 -7.85 -14.70
N HIS A 165 8.45 -7.73 -13.71
CA HIS A 165 9.00 -8.87 -12.98
C HIS A 165 7.89 -9.67 -12.27
N CYS A 166 7.00 -9.01 -11.53
CA CYS A 166 5.85 -9.67 -10.91
C CYS A 166 4.98 -10.40 -11.94
N CYS A 167 4.68 -9.77 -13.09
CA CYS A 167 3.90 -10.41 -14.15
C CYS A 167 4.56 -11.69 -14.65
N GLN A 168 5.89 -11.69 -14.85
CA GLN A 168 6.66 -12.86 -15.25
C GLN A 168 6.53 -13.99 -14.21
N GLN A 169 6.68 -13.68 -12.92
CA GLN A 169 6.58 -14.67 -11.83
C GLN A 169 5.21 -15.35 -11.75
N ILE A 170 4.13 -14.61 -12.04
CA ILE A 170 2.75 -15.14 -11.97
C ILE A 170 2.22 -15.63 -13.33
N GLY A 171 3.08 -15.72 -14.35
CA GLY A 171 2.71 -16.19 -15.68
C GLY A 171 1.68 -15.29 -16.38
N LEU A 172 1.84 -13.98 -16.27
CA LEU A 172 1.06 -12.98 -17.01
C LEU A 172 1.90 -12.34 -18.11
N PRO A 173 1.29 -11.96 -19.25
CA PRO A 173 1.98 -11.12 -20.23
C PRO A 173 2.33 -9.77 -19.61
N ARG A 174 3.32 -9.10 -20.19
CA ARG A 174 3.63 -7.71 -19.84
C ARG A 174 2.38 -6.85 -19.97
N VAL A 175 2.12 -6.06 -18.93
CA VAL A 175 0.99 -5.12 -18.89
C VAL A 175 1.54 -3.73 -18.59
N GLU A 176 1.31 -2.78 -19.48
CA GLU A 176 1.63 -1.39 -19.23
C GLU A 176 0.71 -0.84 -18.14
N LEU A 177 1.31 -0.29 -17.09
CA LEU A 177 0.56 0.27 -15.98
C LEU A 177 -0.11 1.58 -16.39
N PRO A 178 -1.43 1.72 -16.19
CA PRO A 178 -2.09 2.98 -16.46
C PRO A 178 -1.54 4.08 -15.55
N HIS A 179 -1.12 5.20 -16.13
CA HIS A 179 -0.70 6.39 -15.38
C HIS A 179 -1.89 7.03 -14.67
N ARG A 180 -2.35 6.41 -13.58
CA ARG A 180 -3.46 6.93 -12.78
C ARG A 180 -2.91 7.82 -11.67
N ARG A 181 -3.38 9.07 -11.62
CA ARG A 181 -3.11 10.04 -10.53
C ARG A 181 -1.67 10.60 -10.51
N LYS A 182 -1.05 10.83 -11.67
CA LYS A 182 0.14 11.67 -11.73
C LYS A 182 -0.29 13.10 -11.36
N ALA A 183 0.28 13.65 -10.30
CA ALA A 183 0.13 15.08 -10.03
C ALA A 183 0.98 15.82 -11.08
N ASN A 184 0.36 16.48 -12.05
CA ASN A 184 1.06 17.14 -13.15
C ASN A 184 1.85 18.38 -12.68
N ASP A 185 1.49 18.95 -11.51
CA ASP A 185 2.04 20.22 -10.99
C ASP A 185 2.89 20.01 -9.71
N ARG A 186 3.42 18.80 -9.50
CA ARG A 186 4.20 18.48 -8.31
C ARG A 186 5.69 18.71 -8.57
N LEU A 187 6.34 19.48 -7.71
CA LEU A 187 7.79 19.63 -7.65
C LEU A 187 8.47 18.29 -7.31
N ALA A 188 9.79 18.20 -7.49
CA ALA A 188 10.54 17.08 -6.94
C ALA A 188 10.35 17.01 -5.42
N TYR A 189 10.23 15.79 -4.85
CA TYR A 189 9.89 15.69 -3.43
C TYR A 189 10.93 16.39 -2.53
N ARG A 190 12.18 16.45 -2.94
CA ARG A 190 13.26 17.12 -2.21
C ARG A 190 13.01 18.61 -2.01
N ASP A 191 12.33 19.26 -2.97
CA ASP A 191 12.07 20.71 -2.93
C ASP A 191 11.02 21.11 -1.86
N TYR A 192 10.36 20.12 -1.25
CA TYR A 192 9.40 20.34 -0.16
C TYR A 192 10.06 20.36 1.22
N TYR A 193 11.31 19.91 1.33
CA TYR A 193 11.96 19.63 2.60
C TYR A 193 12.96 20.69 2.99
N THR A 194 12.95 21.05 4.28
CA THR A 194 14.06 21.67 4.96
C THR A 194 14.94 20.58 5.60
N PRO A 195 16.20 20.89 6.02
CA PRO A 195 17.02 19.92 6.76
C PRO A 195 16.30 19.35 8.00
N GLU A 196 15.52 20.18 8.70
CA GLU A 196 14.78 19.79 9.90
C GLU A 196 13.64 18.82 9.58
N THR A 197 12.85 19.10 8.53
CA THR A 197 11.74 18.21 8.13
C THR A 197 12.24 16.93 7.47
N GLN A 198 13.39 16.98 6.79
CA GLN A 198 14.08 15.79 6.31
C GLN A 198 14.47 14.88 7.47
N ALA A 199 15.11 15.45 8.52
CA ALA A 199 15.49 14.69 9.72
C ALA A 199 14.27 14.12 10.44
N LEU A 200 13.18 14.89 10.57
CA LEU A 200 11.93 14.45 11.19
C LEU A 200 11.34 13.19 10.52
N VAL A 201 11.31 13.16 9.19
CA VAL A 201 10.84 11.96 8.46
C VAL A 201 11.87 10.84 8.57
N GLY A 202 13.17 11.16 8.52
CA GLY A 202 14.25 10.20 8.71
C GLY A 202 14.14 9.44 10.03
N GLU A 203 13.84 10.14 11.11
CA GLU A 203 13.62 9.56 12.43
C GLU A 203 12.30 8.76 12.50
N ALA A 204 11.19 9.37 12.05
CA ALA A 204 9.87 8.74 12.11
C ALA A 204 9.78 7.44 11.29
N PHE A 205 10.55 7.31 10.20
CA PHE A 205 10.55 6.16 9.31
C PHE A 205 11.90 5.43 9.24
N ALA A 206 12.73 5.55 10.29
CA ALA A 206 14.09 4.99 10.34
C ALA A 206 14.12 3.49 10.00
N ARG A 207 13.14 2.70 10.49
CA ARG A 207 13.06 1.28 10.20
C ARG A 207 12.76 0.98 8.73
N ASP A 208 11.88 1.74 8.09
CA ASP A 208 11.61 1.59 6.65
C ASP A 208 12.85 1.96 5.82
N ILE A 209 13.53 3.02 6.22
CA ILE A 209 14.76 3.49 5.56
C ILE A 209 15.83 2.39 5.60
N ASP A 210 16.05 1.81 6.77
CA ASP A 210 17.05 0.75 6.98
C ASP A 210 16.68 -0.54 6.22
N ILE A 211 15.47 -1.08 6.46
CA ILE A 211 15.06 -2.38 5.89
C ILE A 211 14.87 -2.31 4.37
N LEU A 212 14.38 -1.17 3.85
CA LEU A 212 14.04 -1.02 2.42
C LEU A 212 15.17 -0.34 1.62
N GLY A 213 16.26 0.06 2.26
CA GLY A 213 17.46 0.61 1.62
C GLY A 213 17.27 2.01 1.02
N TYR A 214 16.38 2.83 1.60
CA TYR A 214 16.13 4.17 1.10
C TYR A 214 17.14 5.21 1.63
N THR A 215 17.38 6.20 0.79
CA THR A 215 18.08 7.45 1.14
C THR A 215 17.25 8.64 0.67
N PHE A 216 17.50 9.80 1.29
CA PHE A 216 16.87 11.05 0.86
C PHE A 216 17.26 11.45 -0.55
#